data_eec672f762631fea0eb765602bdf561e
#
_entry.id   eec672f762631fea0eb765602bdf561e
#
_cell.length_a   1.000
_cell.length_b   1.000
_cell.length_c   1.000
_cell.angle_alpha   90.00
_cell.angle_beta   90.00
_cell.angle_gamma   90.00
#
_symmetry.space_group_name_H-M   'P 1'
#
loop_
_entity.id
_entity.type
_entity.pdbx_description
1 polymer ?
#
loop_
_entity_poly.entity_id
_entity_poly.type
_entity_poly.pdbx_seq_one_letter_code
_entity_poly.pdbx_strand_id
1 'polypeptide(L)'
;SQNLGLEMVYQDLALAGNLPIGENIFLGREPTKNLGLLKLLDFKKIKELTDAHLGKLKINVKSADQKVEELSGGQRQAVAIARSTAFDAKVVIMDEPTAALAIKEVGKVLDLINSLKKTGVAVIVISHRMDDIFTVCDRVMALFQGTNFAEGELSKTSRDEVIGWIMGKK
;
A
#
# COMPACT_ATOMS: atom_id res chain seq x y z
N SER A 1 5.28 -14.49 -7.40
CA SER A 1 4.17 -13.89 -6.64
C SER A 1 3.37 -12.91 -7.49
N GLN A 2 4.00 -12.03 -8.25
CA GLN A 2 3.32 -10.99 -9.06
C GLN A 2 2.34 -11.58 -10.10
N ASN A 3 2.67 -12.67 -10.75
CA ASN A 3 1.75 -13.35 -11.71
C ASN A 3 0.48 -13.91 -11.04
N LEU A 4 0.45 -13.98 -9.72
CA LEU A 4 -0.72 -14.43 -8.92
C LEU A 4 -1.54 -13.25 -8.37
N GLY A 5 -1.13 -12.00 -8.65
CA GLY A 5 -1.76 -10.80 -8.10
C GLY A 5 -1.41 -10.56 -6.62
N LEU A 6 -0.28 -11.08 -6.15
CA LEU A 6 0.23 -10.83 -4.81
C LEU A 6 1.25 -9.70 -4.87
N GLU A 7 0.96 -8.59 -4.22
CA GLU A 7 1.84 -7.43 -4.14
C GLU A 7 2.14 -7.06 -2.67
N MET A 8 3.25 -6.37 -2.44
CA MET A 8 3.68 -6.00 -1.10
C MET A 8 4.13 -4.54 -1.04
N VAL A 9 3.71 -3.85 0.00
CA VAL A 9 4.20 -2.54 0.40
C VAL A 9 5.11 -2.76 1.59
N TYR A 10 6.41 -2.55 1.40
CA TYR A 10 7.43 -2.68 2.42
C TYR A 10 7.48 -1.45 3.33
N GLN A 11 8.00 -1.62 4.53
CA GLN A 11 8.16 -0.53 5.51
C GLN A 11 9.06 0.61 4.98
N ASP A 12 10.09 0.30 4.19
CA ASP A 12 10.99 1.26 3.54
C ASP A 12 10.45 1.83 2.24
N LEU A 13 9.22 1.44 1.84
CA LEU A 13 8.49 1.80 0.63
C LEU A 13 9.15 1.39 -0.69
N ALA A 14 10.44 1.11 -0.71
CA ALA A 14 11.24 0.76 -1.89
C ALA A 14 10.95 1.69 -3.11
N LEU A 15 10.86 3.00 -2.88
CA LEU A 15 10.67 4.02 -3.91
C LEU A 15 12.00 4.68 -4.26
N ALA A 16 12.23 4.91 -5.55
CA ALA A 16 13.38 5.68 -6.03
C ALA A 16 13.09 7.18 -5.90
N GLY A 17 13.70 7.85 -4.92
CA GLY A 17 13.42 9.26 -4.59
C GLY A 17 13.68 10.23 -5.74
N ASN A 18 14.71 9.99 -6.52
CA ASN A 18 15.14 10.81 -7.65
C ASN A 18 14.28 10.64 -8.91
N LEU A 19 13.40 9.64 -8.97
CA LEU A 19 12.51 9.40 -10.10
C LEU A 19 11.12 10.01 -9.87
N PRO A 20 10.42 10.38 -10.94
CA PRO A 20 9.02 10.78 -10.93
C PRO A 20 8.09 9.70 -10.36
N ILE A 21 6.91 10.11 -9.87
CA ILE A 21 5.87 9.21 -9.37
C ILE A 21 5.50 8.18 -10.45
N GLY A 22 5.27 8.64 -11.69
CA GLY A 22 4.88 7.76 -12.80
C GLY A 22 5.91 6.67 -13.08
N GLU A 23 7.19 7.01 -13.11
CA GLU A 23 8.27 6.06 -13.32
C GLU A 23 8.40 5.08 -12.13
N ASN A 24 8.17 5.53 -10.89
CA ASN A 24 8.14 4.66 -9.73
C ASN A 24 7.00 3.63 -9.78
N ILE A 25 5.81 4.04 -10.22
CA ILE A 25 4.64 3.14 -10.31
C ILE A 25 4.88 2.05 -11.37
N PHE A 26 5.45 2.42 -12.51
CA PHE A 26 5.67 1.51 -13.64
C PHE A 26 7.05 0.85 -13.66
N LEU A 27 7.90 1.06 -12.65
CA LEU A 27 9.27 0.54 -12.63
C LEU A 27 9.33 -0.98 -12.86
N GLY A 28 10.04 -1.38 -13.92
CA GLY A 28 10.13 -2.77 -14.37
C GLY A 28 8.93 -3.28 -15.19
N ARG A 29 7.92 -2.42 -15.45
CA ARG A 29 6.73 -2.73 -16.26
C ARG A 29 6.32 -1.54 -17.12
N GLU A 30 7.33 -0.77 -17.55
CA GLU A 30 7.11 0.51 -18.24
C GLU A 30 6.40 0.29 -19.58
N PRO A 31 5.34 1.09 -19.87
CA PRO A 31 4.78 1.16 -21.22
C PRO A 31 5.84 1.57 -22.23
N THR A 32 5.89 0.85 -23.34
CA THR A 32 6.82 1.12 -24.44
C THR A 32 6.08 1.40 -25.73
N LYS A 33 6.69 2.22 -26.60
CA LYS A 33 6.25 2.43 -27.98
C LYS A 33 7.32 1.94 -28.95
N ASN A 34 6.88 1.34 -30.04
CA ASN A 34 7.77 0.87 -31.09
C ASN A 34 8.16 2.03 -32.01
N LEU A 35 9.45 2.20 -32.22
CA LEU A 35 10.01 3.11 -33.22
C LEU A 35 10.88 2.28 -34.18
N GLY A 36 10.24 1.67 -35.16
CA GLY A 36 10.91 0.71 -36.06
C GLY A 36 11.40 -0.51 -35.29
N LEU A 37 12.72 -0.74 -35.28
CA LEU A 37 13.36 -1.86 -34.56
C LEU A 37 13.66 -1.56 -33.07
N LEU A 38 13.42 -0.33 -32.63
CA LEU A 38 13.71 0.10 -31.25
C LEU A 38 12.44 0.18 -30.41
N LYS A 39 12.51 -0.27 -29.16
CA LYS A 39 11.49 -0.04 -28.14
C LYS A 39 11.92 1.12 -27.24
N LEU A 40 11.13 2.17 -27.20
CA LEU A 40 11.37 3.34 -26.37
C LEU A 40 10.31 3.43 -25.28
N LEU A 41 10.65 4.02 -24.13
CA LEU A 41 9.69 4.31 -23.07
C LEU A 41 8.63 5.29 -23.58
N ASP A 42 7.38 5.03 -23.24
CA ASP A 42 6.26 5.92 -23.55
C ASP A 42 5.90 6.76 -22.32
N PHE A 43 6.67 7.82 -22.09
CA PHE A 43 6.46 8.73 -20.96
C PHE A 43 5.07 9.36 -20.94
N LYS A 44 4.49 9.65 -22.12
CA LYS A 44 3.13 10.19 -22.20
C LYS A 44 2.12 9.21 -21.64
N LYS A 45 2.22 7.94 -22.05
CA LYS A 45 1.34 6.89 -21.56
C LYS A 45 1.55 6.58 -20.09
N ILE A 46 2.81 6.59 -19.61
CA ILE A 46 3.12 6.46 -18.17
C ILE A 46 2.37 7.53 -17.39
N LYS A 47 2.48 8.80 -17.80
CA LYS A 47 1.81 9.92 -17.15
C LYS A 47 0.29 9.76 -17.15
N GLU A 48 -0.32 9.51 -18.31
CA GLU A 48 -1.78 9.34 -18.46
C GLU A 48 -2.31 8.22 -17.55
N LEU A 49 -1.66 7.07 -17.55
CA LEU A 49 -2.06 5.92 -16.72
C LEU A 49 -1.86 6.19 -15.23
N THR A 50 -0.79 6.88 -14.87
CA THR A 50 -0.50 7.28 -13.48
C THR A 50 -1.56 8.24 -12.97
N ASP A 51 -1.83 9.34 -13.70
CA ASP A 51 -2.82 10.33 -13.28
C ASP A 51 -4.21 9.71 -13.14
N ALA A 52 -4.60 8.82 -14.06
CA ALA A 52 -5.86 8.09 -13.96
C ALA A 52 -5.91 7.16 -12.73
N HIS A 53 -4.81 6.45 -12.43
CA HIS A 53 -4.75 5.53 -11.29
C HIS A 53 -4.75 6.28 -9.94
N LEU A 54 -3.94 7.34 -9.81
CA LEU A 54 -3.92 8.20 -8.63
C LEU A 54 -5.28 8.86 -8.38
N GLY A 55 -5.95 9.30 -9.47
CA GLY A 55 -7.31 9.86 -9.41
C GLY A 55 -8.34 8.86 -8.88
N LYS A 56 -8.32 7.60 -9.32
CA LYS A 56 -9.18 6.53 -8.80
C LYS A 56 -8.98 6.31 -7.30
N LEU A 57 -7.75 6.37 -6.84
CA LEU A 57 -7.38 6.20 -5.44
C LEU A 57 -7.54 7.49 -4.61
N LYS A 58 -7.93 8.60 -5.23
CA LYS A 58 -8.05 9.93 -4.60
C LYS A 58 -6.75 10.40 -3.92
N ILE A 59 -5.60 10.03 -4.48
CA ILE A 59 -4.29 10.43 -3.99
C ILE A 59 -3.97 11.83 -4.52
N ASN A 60 -3.77 12.76 -3.59
CA ASN A 60 -3.53 14.16 -3.93
C ASN A 60 -2.02 14.45 -4.04
N VAL A 61 -1.54 14.56 -5.27
CA VAL A 61 -0.19 15.00 -5.65
C VAL A 61 -0.30 16.05 -6.76
N LYS A 62 0.76 16.81 -7.00
CA LYS A 62 0.75 17.89 -8.00
C LYS A 62 0.69 17.33 -9.44
N SER A 63 1.44 16.29 -9.72
CA SER A 63 1.57 15.68 -11.05
C SER A 63 2.25 14.33 -10.94
N ALA A 64 1.99 13.43 -11.91
CA ALA A 64 2.76 12.19 -12.08
C ALA A 64 4.25 12.43 -12.34
N ASP A 65 4.62 13.63 -12.83
CA ASP A 65 6.01 14.03 -13.10
C ASP A 65 6.75 14.53 -11.86
N GLN A 66 6.05 14.70 -10.71
CA GLN A 66 6.66 15.12 -9.46
C GLN A 66 7.61 14.05 -8.95
N LYS A 67 8.83 14.44 -8.52
CA LYS A 67 9.78 13.51 -7.94
C LYS A 67 9.33 13.03 -6.57
N VAL A 68 9.62 11.78 -6.26
CA VAL A 68 9.22 11.15 -5.00
C VAL A 68 9.91 11.80 -3.79
N GLU A 69 11.13 12.30 -3.92
CA GLU A 69 11.86 13.02 -2.86
C GLU A 69 11.14 14.30 -2.39
N GLU A 70 10.31 14.92 -3.26
CA GLU A 70 9.55 16.13 -2.95
C GLU A 70 8.24 15.87 -2.19
N LEU A 71 7.89 14.61 -2.00
CA LEU A 71 6.63 14.19 -1.37
C LEU A 71 6.75 14.17 0.16
N SER A 72 5.64 14.45 0.85
CA SER A 72 5.53 14.17 2.28
C SER A 72 5.58 12.65 2.56
N GLY A 73 5.80 12.27 3.82
CA GLY A 73 5.78 10.86 4.24
C GLY A 73 4.50 10.15 3.83
N GLY A 74 3.35 10.75 4.13
CA GLY A 74 2.04 10.20 3.77
C GLY A 74 1.79 10.14 2.27
N GLN A 75 2.31 11.09 1.49
CA GLN A 75 2.23 11.04 0.03
C GLN A 75 3.11 9.92 -0.54
N ARG A 76 4.33 9.74 -0.02
CA ARG A 76 5.18 8.61 -0.40
C ARG A 76 4.51 7.27 -0.10
N GLN A 77 3.91 7.13 1.09
CA GLN A 77 3.15 5.94 1.45
C GLN A 77 2.00 5.68 0.47
N ALA A 78 1.22 6.71 0.14
CA ALA A 78 0.12 6.59 -0.82
C ALA A 78 0.61 6.18 -2.21
N VAL A 79 1.75 6.70 -2.68
CA VAL A 79 2.37 6.31 -3.95
C VAL A 79 2.85 4.85 -3.92
N ALA A 80 3.43 4.37 -2.80
CA ALA A 80 3.83 2.97 -2.66
C ALA A 80 2.62 2.03 -2.71
N ILE A 81 1.50 2.41 -2.09
CA ILE A 81 0.22 1.69 -2.18
C ILE A 81 -0.32 1.74 -3.61
N ALA A 82 -0.28 2.90 -4.28
CA ALA A 82 -0.70 3.01 -5.68
C ALA A 82 0.14 2.09 -6.59
N ARG A 83 1.46 2.04 -6.41
CA ARG A 83 2.33 1.12 -7.16
C ARG A 83 1.91 -0.33 -6.99
N SER A 84 1.62 -0.76 -5.76
CA SER A 84 1.21 -2.14 -5.48
C SER A 84 -0.13 -2.53 -6.08
N THR A 85 -0.98 -1.55 -6.42
CA THR A 85 -2.33 -1.78 -6.96
C THR A 85 -2.48 -1.44 -8.44
N ALA A 86 -1.40 -1.00 -9.10
CA ALA A 86 -1.44 -0.57 -10.49
C ALA A 86 -1.65 -1.71 -11.51
N PHE A 87 -1.44 -2.98 -11.10
CA PHE A 87 -1.40 -4.14 -12.00
C PHE A 87 -2.30 -5.28 -11.48
N ASP A 88 -3.59 -5.02 -11.33
CA ASP A 88 -4.64 -5.99 -10.98
C ASP A 88 -4.30 -6.84 -9.74
N ALA A 89 -3.80 -6.20 -8.70
CA ALA A 89 -3.52 -6.85 -7.43
C ALA A 89 -4.80 -7.45 -6.84
N LYS A 90 -4.73 -8.73 -6.45
CA LYS A 90 -5.80 -9.44 -5.73
C LYS A 90 -5.59 -9.37 -4.23
N VAL A 91 -4.33 -9.40 -3.80
CA VAL A 91 -3.92 -9.33 -2.40
C VAL A 91 -2.78 -8.35 -2.27
N VAL A 92 -2.88 -7.42 -1.36
CA VAL A 92 -1.81 -6.48 -0.99
C VAL A 92 -1.43 -6.70 0.47
N ILE A 93 -0.16 -7.00 0.71
CA ILE A 93 0.41 -7.09 2.05
C ILE A 93 1.08 -5.75 2.36
N MET A 94 0.75 -5.15 3.49
CA MET A 94 1.30 -3.87 3.94
C MET A 94 2.02 -4.06 5.27
N ASP A 95 3.32 -3.77 5.27
CA ASP A 95 4.15 -3.86 6.46
C ASP A 95 4.31 -2.48 7.09
N GLU A 96 3.74 -2.31 8.30
CA GLU A 96 3.73 -1.06 9.10
C GLU A 96 3.33 0.19 8.27
N PRO A 97 2.17 0.19 7.57
CA PRO A 97 1.83 1.21 6.58
C PRO A 97 1.67 2.62 7.15
N THR A 98 1.58 2.77 8.45
CA THR A 98 1.40 4.06 9.14
C THR A 98 2.57 4.42 10.05
N ALA A 99 3.63 3.59 10.07
CA ALA A 99 4.83 3.87 10.85
C ALA A 99 5.48 5.19 10.38
N ALA A 100 6.00 5.96 11.32
CA ALA A 100 6.69 7.23 11.07
C ALA A 100 5.87 8.32 10.34
N LEU A 101 4.54 8.19 10.28
CA LEU A 101 3.66 9.21 9.71
C LEU A 101 3.13 10.17 10.80
N ALA A 102 2.94 11.43 10.42
CA ALA A 102 2.22 12.39 11.25
C ALA A 102 0.74 11.97 11.39
N ILE A 103 0.11 12.30 12.53
CA ILE A 103 -1.27 11.90 12.86
C ILE A 103 -2.26 12.22 11.72
N LYS A 104 -2.12 13.41 11.09
CA LYS A 104 -2.98 13.82 9.97
C LYS A 104 -2.79 12.98 8.70
N GLU A 105 -1.63 12.37 8.53
CA GLU A 105 -1.31 11.53 7.38
C GLU A 105 -1.78 10.10 7.59
N VAL A 106 -1.72 9.60 8.83
CA VAL A 106 -2.24 8.27 9.22
C VAL A 106 -3.67 8.10 8.75
N GLY A 107 -4.58 9.04 9.08
CA GLY A 107 -5.98 8.97 8.68
C GLY A 107 -6.16 8.79 7.16
N LYS A 108 -5.40 9.55 6.35
CA LYS A 108 -5.47 9.44 4.88
C LYS A 108 -5.03 8.07 4.36
N VAL A 109 -4.00 7.47 4.98
CA VAL A 109 -3.53 6.13 4.61
C VAL A 109 -4.57 5.07 5.00
N LEU A 110 -5.18 5.17 6.18
CA LEU A 110 -6.25 4.27 6.60
C LEU A 110 -7.50 4.39 5.69
N ASP A 111 -7.88 5.60 5.29
CA ASP A 111 -8.95 5.84 4.32
C ASP A 111 -8.64 5.20 2.97
N LEU A 112 -7.38 5.28 2.50
CA LEU A 112 -6.93 4.64 1.27
C LEU A 112 -7.03 3.12 1.36
N ILE A 113 -6.61 2.51 2.48
CA ILE A 113 -6.74 1.06 2.73
C ILE A 113 -8.22 0.65 2.69
N ASN A 114 -9.10 1.39 3.36
CA ASN A 114 -10.54 1.12 3.34
C ASN A 114 -11.13 1.27 1.92
N SER A 115 -10.61 2.20 1.13
CA SER A 115 -11.03 2.36 -0.27
C SER A 115 -10.62 1.17 -1.13
N LEU A 116 -9.43 0.62 -0.94
CA LEU A 116 -8.96 -0.59 -1.63
C LEU A 116 -9.83 -1.80 -1.32
N LYS A 117 -10.19 -2.02 -0.06
CA LYS A 117 -11.12 -3.09 0.35
C LYS A 117 -12.44 -3.02 -0.44
N LYS A 118 -12.97 -1.81 -0.66
CA LYS A 118 -14.23 -1.61 -1.41
C LYS A 118 -14.09 -1.96 -2.89
N THR A 119 -12.88 -2.00 -3.45
CA THR A 119 -12.65 -2.45 -4.83
C THR A 119 -12.49 -3.96 -4.97
N GLY A 120 -12.59 -4.72 -3.86
CA GLY A 120 -12.47 -6.18 -3.85
C GLY A 120 -11.02 -6.69 -3.69
N VAL A 121 -10.07 -5.79 -3.43
CA VAL A 121 -8.68 -6.18 -3.11
C VAL A 121 -8.62 -6.66 -1.67
N ALA A 122 -8.10 -7.87 -1.44
CA ALA A 122 -7.81 -8.35 -0.10
C ALA A 122 -6.56 -7.64 0.45
N VAL A 123 -6.64 -7.10 1.67
CA VAL A 123 -5.53 -6.37 2.29
C VAL A 123 -5.11 -7.09 3.57
N ILE A 124 -3.83 -7.41 3.69
CA ILE A 124 -3.20 -7.92 4.91
C ILE A 124 -2.34 -6.79 5.47
N VAL A 125 -2.66 -6.34 6.68
CA VAL A 125 -1.91 -5.29 7.37
C VAL A 125 -1.11 -5.92 8.50
N ILE A 126 0.19 -5.72 8.50
CA ILE A 126 1.07 -6.04 9.62
C ILE A 126 1.31 -4.75 10.38
N SER A 127 0.90 -4.69 11.64
CA SER A 127 1.09 -3.50 12.47
C SER A 127 1.06 -3.85 13.95
N HIS A 128 1.74 -3.05 14.75
CA HIS A 128 1.65 -3.07 16.22
C HIS A 128 0.71 -1.98 16.75
N ARG A 129 0.13 -1.16 15.88
CA ARG A 129 -0.78 -0.07 16.24
C ARG A 129 -2.23 -0.56 16.30
N MET A 130 -2.73 -0.82 17.50
CA MET A 130 -4.10 -1.34 17.68
C MET A 130 -5.17 -0.44 17.06
N ASP A 131 -5.01 0.89 17.15
CA ASP A 131 -5.96 1.83 16.57
C ASP A 131 -6.13 1.65 15.06
N ASP A 132 -5.03 1.44 14.35
CA ASP A 132 -5.04 1.23 12.92
C ASP A 132 -5.71 -0.10 12.57
N ILE A 133 -5.34 -1.18 13.29
CA ILE A 133 -5.91 -2.53 13.09
C ILE A 133 -7.44 -2.49 13.28
N PHE A 134 -7.92 -1.90 14.37
CA PHE A 134 -9.35 -1.81 14.65
C PHE A 134 -10.10 -0.86 13.71
N THR A 135 -9.39 0.04 13.01
CA THR A 135 -10.00 0.97 12.05
C THR A 135 -10.18 0.34 10.66
N VAL A 136 -9.26 -0.51 10.21
CA VAL A 136 -9.27 -0.98 8.81
C VAL A 136 -9.42 -2.48 8.63
N CYS A 137 -9.17 -3.30 9.65
CA CYS A 137 -9.23 -4.75 9.54
C CYS A 137 -10.60 -5.30 9.95
N ASP A 138 -10.98 -6.43 9.38
CA ASP A 138 -12.20 -7.17 9.74
C ASP A 138 -11.86 -8.35 10.66
N ARG A 139 -10.63 -8.89 10.50
CA ARG A 139 -10.10 -10.02 11.27
C ARG A 139 -8.70 -9.70 11.75
N VAL A 140 -8.30 -10.34 12.83
CA VAL A 140 -6.94 -10.26 13.38
C VAL A 140 -6.39 -11.66 13.60
N MET A 141 -5.09 -11.80 13.36
CA MET A 141 -4.29 -12.97 13.71
C MET A 141 -3.09 -12.49 14.52
N ALA A 142 -2.91 -13.02 15.72
CA ALA A 142 -1.76 -12.73 16.56
C ALA A 142 -0.72 -13.85 16.42
N LEU A 143 0.51 -13.46 16.12
CA LEU A 143 1.65 -14.35 16.09
C LEU A 143 2.41 -14.20 17.42
N PHE A 144 2.73 -15.33 18.08
CA PHE A 144 3.56 -15.38 19.25
C PHE A 144 4.64 -16.46 19.10
N GLN A 145 5.89 -16.08 19.29
CA GLN A 145 7.05 -16.96 19.12
C GLN A 145 7.05 -17.76 17.79
N GLY A 146 6.69 -17.06 16.69
CA GLY A 146 6.71 -17.65 15.35
C GLY A 146 5.54 -18.55 14.99
N THR A 147 4.55 -18.69 15.88
CA THR A 147 3.35 -19.51 15.63
C THR A 147 2.07 -18.69 15.64
N ASN A 148 1.04 -19.14 14.91
CA ASN A 148 -0.31 -18.58 15.05
C ASN A 148 -0.84 -18.91 16.44
N PHE A 149 -0.92 -17.89 17.30
CA PHE A 149 -1.36 -18.05 18.69
C PHE A 149 -2.87 -17.95 18.84
N ALA A 150 -3.49 -16.99 18.18
CA ALA A 150 -4.93 -16.77 18.18
C ALA A 150 -5.35 -15.97 16.95
N GLU A 151 -6.61 -16.14 16.56
CA GLU A 151 -7.26 -15.36 15.52
C GLU A 151 -8.72 -15.11 15.84
N GLY A 152 -9.29 -14.03 15.31
CA GLY A 152 -10.69 -13.70 15.53
C GLY A 152 -11.20 -12.60 14.61
N GLU A 153 -12.53 -12.44 14.64
CA GLU A 153 -13.22 -11.28 14.03
C GLU A 153 -13.12 -10.09 14.97
N LEU A 154 -12.65 -8.94 14.50
CA LEU A 154 -12.49 -7.75 15.33
C LEU A 154 -13.82 -7.20 15.88
N SER A 155 -14.94 -7.49 15.22
CA SER A 155 -16.27 -7.18 15.72
C SER A 155 -16.66 -7.95 17.00
N LYS A 156 -15.94 -9.02 17.32
CA LYS A 156 -16.20 -9.92 18.47
C LYS A 156 -15.03 -9.99 19.45
N THR A 157 -13.97 -9.25 19.18
CA THR A 157 -12.70 -9.31 19.94
C THR A 157 -12.38 -7.94 20.51
N SER A 158 -12.07 -7.87 21.78
CA SER A 158 -11.65 -6.63 22.45
C SER A 158 -10.17 -6.31 22.21
N ARG A 159 -9.77 -5.06 22.41
CA ARG A 159 -8.35 -4.66 22.35
C ARG A 159 -7.51 -5.42 23.38
N ASP A 160 -8.04 -5.58 24.58
CA ASP A 160 -7.31 -6.23 25.68
C ASP A 160 -7.05 -7.71 25.34
N GLU A 161 -8.01 -8.39 24.68
CA GLU A 161 -7.80 -9.75 24.21
C GLU A 161 -6.70 -9.81 23.15
N VAL A 162 -6.71 -8.92 22.14
CA VAL A 162 -5.66 -8.90 21.12
C VAL A 162 -4.27 -8.62 21.75
N ILE A 163 -4.20 -7.69 22.67
CA ILE A 163 -2.96 -7.42 23.44
C ILE A 163 -2.53 -8.67 24.23
N GLY A 164 -3.48 -9.35 24.88
CA GLY A 164 -3.23 -10.62 25.56
C GLY A 164 -2.63 -11.66 24.60
N TRP A 165 -3.19 -11.82 23.42
CA TRP A 165 -2.71 -12.77 22.40
C TRP A 165 -1.28 -12.47 21.95
N ILE A 166 -0.95 -11.19 21.73
CA ILE A 166 0.41 -10.75 21.35
C ILE A 166 1.42 -11.05 22.48
N MET A 167 0.95 -11.03 23.73
CA MET A 167 1.76 -11.35 24.91
C MET A 167 1.75 -12.86 25.26
N GLY A 168 1.14 -13.70 24.44
CA GLY A 168 1.03 -15.14 24.71
C GLY A 168 0.05 -15.50 25.82
N LYS A 169 -0.96 -14.66 26.07
CA LYS A 169 -2.03 -14.88 27.07
C LYS A 169 -3.36 -15.10 26.35
N LYS A 170 -4.10 -16.13 26.77
CA LYS A 170 -5.50 -16.37 26.35
C LYS A 170 -6.44 -15.94 27.44
#